data_cc03014f72400d5ebf452c793b9daaa1
#
_entry.id   cc03014f72400d5ebf452c793b9daaa1
#
_cell.length_a   1.000
_cell.length_b   1.000
_cell.length_c   1.000
_cell.angle_alpha   90.00
_cell.angle_beta   90.00
_cell.angle_gamma   90.00
#
_symmetry.space_group_name_H-M   'P 1'
#
loop_
_entity.id
_entity.type
_entity.pdbx_description
1 polymer ?
#
loop_
_entity_poly.entity_id
_entity_poly.type
_entity_poly.pdbx_seq_one_letter_code
_entity_poly.pdbx_strand_id
1 'polypeptide(L)'
;MLTESSIIVRHASAADIDLLSEIGSNAFSEAYADFNEPKDISDHLRDQYSPAAILREMELPDRAYLIALFGAMPAGLCKLVTGPAPEGMLDFTALEIQQLYIDPRHQRRGIGKALVDAALAEARSLNIAGVWLGVWEKADWAINFYSKYGFVKFGIHTFKLGSTEQTDLLLRISAAAG
;
A
#
# COMPACT_ATOMS: atom_id res chain seq x y z
N MET A 1 15.87 20.25 14.19
CA MET A 1 16.42 18.92 14.51
C MET A 1 15.27 17.92 14.51
N LEU A 2 15.32 16.92 13.63
CA LEU A 2 14.38 15.81 13.69
C LEU A 2 14.72 14.99 14.94
N THR A 3 13.76 14.76 15.81
CA THR A 3 13.94 13.84 16.94
C THR A 3 14.06 12.42 16.40
N GLU A 4 14.87 11.56 17.02
CA GLU A 4 15.10 10.17 16.60
C GLU A 4 13.80 9.34 16.47
N SER A 5 12.68 9.83 16.95
CA SER A 5 11.37 9.15 16.95
C SER A 5 10.29 9.83 16.07
N SER A 6 10.67 10.82 15.24
CA SER A 6 9.69 11.51 14.39
C SER A 6 9.35 10.66 13.16
N ILE A 7 8.05 10.57 12.83
CA ILE A 7 7.57 9.98 11.58
C ILE A 7 7.31 11.11 10.59
N ILE A 8 7.88 11.00 9.40
CA ILE A 8 7.64 11.91 8.28
C ILE A 8 7.14 11.07 7.11
N VAL A 9 6.01 11.47 6.54
CA VAL A 9 5.51 10.91 5.29
C VAL A 9 5.60 11.97 4.21
N ARG A 10 6.14 11.61 3.06
CA ARG A 10 6.26 12.49 1.89
C ARG A 10 6.04 11.72 0.60
N HIS A 11 5.76 12.42 -0.48
CA HIS A 11 5.82 11.84 -1.81
C HIS A 11 7.24 11.34 -2.11
N ALA A 12 7.32 10.16 -2.73
CA ALA A 12 8.56 9.62 -3.26
C ALA A 12 8.92 10.33 -4.58
N SER A 13 10.21 10.39 -4.85
CA SER A 13 10.77 10.91 -6.08
C SER A 13 11.59 9.84 -6.82
N ALA A 14 12.09 10.15 -7.99
CA ALA A 14 12.98 9.25 -8.72
C ALA A 14 14.24 8.84 -7.92
N ALA A 15 14.69 9.67 -6.99
CA ALA A 15 15.80 9.34 -6.11
C ALA A 15 15.48 8.24 -5.07
N ASP A 16 14.21 7.91 -4.88
CA ASP A 16 13.75 6.90 -3.92
C ASP A 16 13.50 5.53 -4.56
N ILE A 17 13.65 5.38 -5.88
CA ILE A 17 13.27 4.17 -6.63
C ILE A 17 13.93 2.91 -6.08
N ASP A 18 15.24 2.92 -5.84
CA ASP A 18 15.97 1.76 -5.32
C ASP A 18 15.45 1.38 -3.93
N LEU A 19 15.13 2.37 -3.12
CA LEU A 19 14.58 2.18 -1.79
C LEU A 19 13.15 1.61 -1.81
N LEU A 20 12.30 2.12 -2.70
CA LEU A 20 10.96 1.57 -2.92
C LEU A 20 11.03 0.11 -3.40
N SER A 21 11.98 -0.20 -4.29
CA SER A 21 12.25 -1.55 -4.77
C SER A 21 12.64 -2.48 -3.63
N GLU A 22 13.57 -2.07 -2.78
CA GLU A 22 14.06 -2.86 -1.64
C GLU A 22 12.94 -3.11 -0.63
N ILE A 23 12.26 -2.07 -0.16
CA ILE A 23 11.19 -2.20 0.84
C ILE A 23 10.05 -3.05 0.30
N GLY A 24 9.59 -2.79 -0.92
CA GLY A 24 8.48 -3.52 -1.54
C GLY A 24 8.81 -5.00 -1.74
N SER A 25 9.98 -5.30 -2.28
CA SER A 25 10.42 -6.68 -2.52
C SER A 25 10.56 -7.47 -1.22
N ASN A 26 11.19 -6.89 -0.21
CA ASN A 26 11.38 -7.56 1.08
C ASN A 26 10.05 -7.81 1.78
N ALA A 27 9.18 -6.81 1.84
CA ALA A 27 7.88 -6.94 2.50
C ALA A 27 6.95 -7.92 1.78
N PHE A 28 6.94 -7.91 0.44
CA PHE A 28 6.15 -8.87 -0.33
C PHE A 28 6.66 -10.31 -0.13
N SER A 29 7.98 -10.50 -0.19
CA SER A 29 8.59 -11.82 0.03
C SER A 29 8.27 -12.36 1.43
N GLU A 30 8.39 -11.53 2.45
CA GLU A 30 8.07 -11.91 3.83
C GLU A 30 6.59 -12.32 4.00
N ALA A 31 5.68 -11.62 3.33
CA ALA A 31 4.25 -11.90 3.44
C ALA A 31 3.79 -13.14 2.66
N TYR A 32 4.42 -13.44 1.52
CA TYR A 32 3.86 -14.39 0.55
C TYR A 32 4.76 -15.56 0.17
N ALA A 33 6.07 -15.55 0.48
CA ALA A 33 7.00 -16.59 0.03
C ALA A 33 6.65 -18.00 0.55
N ASP A 34 6.16 -18.10 1.77
CA ASP A 34 5.81 -19.41 2.38
C ASP A 34 4.53 -20.03 1.78
N PHE A 35 3.76 -19.28 1.01
CA PHE A 35 2.46 -19.69 0.48
C PHE A 35 2.43 -19.83 -1.04
N ASN A 36 3.55 -19.53 -1.72
CA ASN A 36 3.61 -19.48 -3.17
C ASN A 36 4.90 -20.16 -3.69
N GLU A 37 4.85 -20.60 -4.95
CA GLU A 37 6.03 -21.18 -5.59
C GLU A 37 7.15 -20.13 -5.72
N PRO A 38 8.43 -20.48 -5.48
CA PRO A 38 9.55 -19.54 -5.56
C PRO A 38 9.65 -18.81 -6.90
N LYS A 39 9.29 -19.50 -8.00
CA LYS A 39 9.30 -18.91 -9.34
C LYS A 39 8.25 -17.80 -9.46
N ASP A 40 7.04 -18.04 -8.96
CA ASP A 40 5.95 -17.07 -9.02
C ASP A 40 6.27 -15.82 -8.20
N ILE A 41 6.89 -16.00 -7.02
CA ILE A 41 7.42 -14.89 -6.22
C ILE A 41 8.48 -14.11 -7.01
N SER A 42 9.47 -14.80 -7.58
CA SER A 42 10.57 -14.16 -8.34
C SER A 42 10.05 -13.35 -9.54
N ASP A 43 9.11 -13.94 -10.31
CA ASP A 43 8.51 -13.27 -11.46
C ASP A 43 7.71 -12.03 -11.02
N HIS A 44 6.92 -12.14 -9.94
CA HIS A 44 6.15 -11.03 -9.40
C HIS A 44 7.06 -9.89 -8.90
N LEU A 45 8.13 -10.23 -8.18
CA LEU A 45 9.10 -9.23 -7.71
C LEU A 45 9.76 -8.48 -8.87
N ARG A 46 10.17 -9.19 -9.92
CA ARG A 46 10.73 -8.55 -11.11
C ARG A 46 9.73 -7.62 -11.78
N ASP A 47 8.49 -8.06 -11.93
CA ASP A 47 7.49 -7.36 -12.73
C ASP A 47 6.86 -6.18 -11.98
N GLN A 48 6.82 -6.22 -10.64
CA GLN A 48 6.15 -5.21 -9.81
C GLN A 48 7.13 -4.34 -9.00
N TYR A 49 8.28 -4.87 -8.59
CA TYR A 49 9.16 -4.20 -7.64
C TYR A 49 10.57 -3.91 -8.18
N SER A 50 10.90 -4.31 -9.41
CA SER A 50 12.18 -3.88 -9.98
C SER A 50 12.23 -2.35 -10.13
N PRO A 51 13.41 -1.72 -10.02
CA PRO A 51 13.55 -0.28 -10.22
C PRO A 51 12.91 0.22 -11.51
N ALA A 52 13.06 -0.54 -12.61
CA ALA A 52 12.44 -0.20 -13.89
C ALA A 52 10.91 -0.30 -13.87
N ALA A 53 10.33 -1.25 -13.12
CA ALA A 53 8.88 -1.36 -12.96
C ALA A 53 8.33 -0.18 -12.15
N ILE A 54 8.99 0.15 -11.04
CA ILE A 54 8.60 1.30 -10.19
C ILE A 54 8.70 2.61 -10.97
N LEU A 55 9.78 2.81 -11.73
CA LEU A 55 9.92 4.02 -12.57
C LEU A 55 8.76 4.17 -13.54
N ARG A 56 8.41 3.10 -14.27
CA ARG A 56 7.26 3.12 -15.20
C ARG A 56 5.95 3.47 -14.49
N GLU A 57 5.73 2.92 -13.30
CA GLU A 57 4.53 3.21 -12.51
C GLU A 57 4.51 4.67 -12.04
N MET A 58 5.64 5.23 -11.61
CA MET A 58 5.75 6.61 -11.18
C MET A 58 5.53 7.65 -12.30
N GLU A 59 5.71 7.24 -13.56
CA GLU A 59 5.43 8.10 -14.72
C GLU A 59 3.94 8.18 -15.08
N LEU A 60 3.10 7.30 -14.51
CA LEU A 60 1.66 7.32 -14.75
C LEU A 60 0.98 8.41 -13.91
N PRO A 61 0.09 9.22 -14.51
CA PRO A 61 -0.50 10.38 -13.83
C PRO A 61 -1.49 10.00 -12.71
N ASP A 62 -1.96 8.77 -12.72
CA ASP A 62 -2.91 8.21 -11.75
C ASP A 62 -2.22 7.40 -10.63
N ARG A 63 -0.90 7.48 -10.54
CA ARG A 63 -0.07 6.78 -9.54
C ARG A 63 0.67 7.77 -8.66
N ALA A 64 0.74 7.45 -7.38
CA ALA A 64 1.59 8.16 -6.43
C ALA A 64 2.24 7.17 -5.46
N TYR A 65 3.48 7.42 -5.09
CA TYR A 65 4.16 6.69 -4.04
C TYR A 65 4.44 7.63 -2.87
N LEU A 66 4.09 7.17 -1.67
CA LEU A 66 4.47 7.81 -0.42
C LEU A 66 5.56 6.98 0.26
N ILE A 67 6.52 7.66 0.85
CA ILE A 67 7.54 7.04 1.69
C ILE A 67 7.45 7.58 3.10
N ALA A 68 7.51 6.68 4.08
CA ALA A 68 7.58 7.02 5.49
C ALA A 68 9.02 6.89 5.98
N LEU A 69 9.48 7.91 6.69
CA LEU A 69 10.75 7.94 7.39
C LEU A 69 10.49 7.88 8.90
N PHE A 70 11.28 7.11 9.62
CA PHE A 70 11.36 7.13 11.07
C PHE A 70 12.72 7.74 11.48
N GLY A 71 12.70 8.98 11.97
CA GLY A 71 13.89 9.80 12.00
C GLY A 71 14.42 10.04 10.58
N ALA A 72 15.65 9.62 10.31
CA ALA A 72 16.26 9.69 8.97
C ALA A 72 16.16 8.36 8.19
N MET A 73 15.62 7.31 8.81
CA MET A 73 15.62 5.96 8.23
C MET A 73 14.32 5.69 7.47
N PRO A 74 14.42 5.17 6.25
CA PRO A 74 13.25 4.66 5.53
C PRO A 74 12.58 3.54 6.31
N ALA A 75 11.26 3.62 6.45
CA ALA A 75 10.53 2.75 7.36
C ALA A 75 9.26 2.13 6.74
N GLY A 76 8.82 2.63 5.59
CA GLY A 76 7.67 2.07 4.89
C GLY A 76 7.34 2.82 3.62
N LEU A 77 6.46 2.22 2.82
CA LEU A 77 5.93 2.81 1.59
C LEU A 77 4.43 2.59 1.47
N CYS A 78 3.79 3.46 0.69
CA CYS A 78 2.41 3.30 0.25
C CYS A 78 2.32 3.66 -1.23
N LYS A 79 1.74 2.78 -2.05
CA LYS A 79 1.39 3.06 -3.44
C LYS A 79 -0.08 3.39 -3.52
N LEU A 80 -0.39 4.51 -4.12
CA LEU A 80 -1.73 5.01 -4.35
C LEU A 80 -2.07 4.97 -5.84
N VAL A 81 -3.29 4.57 -6.15
CA VAL A 81 -3.82 4.52 -7.50
C VAL A 81 -5.17 5.23 -7.54
N THR A 82 -5.30 6.24 -8.40
CA THR A 82 -6.56 6.92 -8.65
C THR A 82 -7.24 6.30 -9.85
N GLY A 83 -8.51 5.92 -9.73
CA GLY A 83 -9.21 5.27 -10.83
C GLY A 83 -10.71 5.15 -10.60
N PRO A 84 -11.42 4.46 -11.50
CA PRO A 84 -12.82 4.14 -11.30
C PRO A 84 -13.02 3.38 -10.00
N ALA A 85 -14.05 3.74 -9.25
CA ALA A 85 -14.41 3.01 -8.04
C ALA A 85 -14.83 1.57 -8.37
N PRO A 86 -14.40 0.57 -7.60
CA PRO A 86 -14.83 -0.80 -7.81
C PRO A 86 -16.33 -0.98 -7.53
N GLU A 87 -16.91 -2.05 -8.08
CA GLU A 87 -18.29 -2.41 -7.82
C GLU A 87 -18.55 -2.54 -6.30
N GLY A 88 -19.69 -2.00 -5.86
CA GLY A 88 -20.04 -1.94 -4.43
C GLY A 88 -19.66 -0.66 -3.70
N MET A 89 -18.94 0.26 -4.36
CA MET A 89 -18.79 1.64 -3.92
C MET A 89 -19.82 2.55 -4.63
N LEU A 90 -20.22 3.63 -3.94
CA LEU A 90 -21.16 4.63 -4.51
C LEU A 90 -20.43 5.74 -5.30
N ASP A 91 -19.13 5.80 -5.20
CA ASP A 91 -18.29 6.80 -5.83
C ASP A 91 -18.03 6.45 -7.30
N PHE A 92 -17.82 7.45 -8.16
CA PHE A 92 -17.39 7.23 -9.55
C PHE A 92 -15.87 7.07 -9.65
N THR A 93 -15.14 7.79 -8.82
CA THR A 93 -13.69 7.76 -8.72
C THR A 93 -13.30 7.49 -7.28
N ALA A 94 -12.33 6.62 -7.09
CA ALA A 94 -11.81 6.26 -5.78
C ALA A 94 -10.28 6.26 -5.77
N LEU A 95 -9.69 6.37 -4.58
CA LEU A 95 -8.27 6.19 -4.34
C LEU A 95 -8.05 4.78 -3.78
N GLU A 96 -7.25 3.98 -4.46
CA GLU A 96 -6.80 2.69 -3.97
C GLU A 96 -5.50 2.83 -3.19
N ILE A 97 -5.44 2.28 -1.98
CA ILE A 97 -4.19 1.94 -1.32
C ILE A 97 -3.77 0.56 -1.87
N GLN A 98 -3.02 0.57 -2.98
CA GLN A 98 -2.66 -0.66 -3.68
C GLN A 98 -1.54 -1.43 -2.96
N GLN A 99 -0.63 -0.71 -2.31
CA GLN A 99 0.45 -1.28 -1.50
C GLN A 99 0.62 -0.46 -0.23
N LEU A 100 0.78 -1.12 0.90
CA LEU A 100 1.16 -0.49 2.15
C LEU A 100 2.09 -1.45 2.89
N TYR A 101 3.37 -1.13 2.90
CA TYR A 101 4.42 -1.95 3.48
C TYR A 101 5.21 -1.19 4.52
N ILE A 102 5.49 -1.85 5.63
CA ILE A 102 6.28 -1.33 6.74
C ILE A 102 7.49 -2.24 6.90
N ASP A 103 8.68 -1.65 6.93
CA ASP A 103 9.90 -2.39 7.27
C ASP A 103 9.71 -3.11 8.63
N PRO A 104 9.94 -4.43 8.72
CA PRO A 104 9.73 -5.20 9.95
C PRO A 104 10.43 -4.59 11.17
N ARG A 105 11.60 -3.97 10.99
CA ARG A 105 12.37 -3.31 12.05
C ARG A 105 11.66 -2.09 12.64
N HIS A 106 10.68 -1.54 11.92
CA HIS A 106 9.96 -0.32 12.27
C HIS A 106 8.48 -0.53 12.55
N GLN A 107 7.99 -1.78 12.56
CA GLN A 107 6.60 -2.10 12.89
C GLN A 107 6.20 -1.66 14.31
N ARG A 108 4.90 -1.49 14.53
CA ARG A 108 4.30 -1.08 15.82
C ARG A 108 4.75 0.30 16.34
N ARG A 109 5.29 1.15 15.45
CA ARG A 109 5.71 2.53 15.76
C ARG A 109 4.77 3.60 15.22
N GLY A 110 3.59 3.21 14.73
CA GLY A 110 2.59 4.14 14.16
C GLY A 110 2.79 4.48 12.69
N ILE A 111 3.78 3.89 11.99
CA ILE A 111 4.11 4.20 10.60
C ILE A 111 2.95 3.85 9.67
N GLY A 112 2.31 2.69 9.86
CA GLY A 112 1.14 2.31 9.05
C GLY A 112 0.00 3.30 9.20
N LYS A 113 -0.26 3.79 10.42
CA LYS A 113 -1.26 4.83 10.64
C LYS A 113 -0.89 6.12 9.91
N ALA A 114 0.37 6.55 10.00
CA ALA A 114 0.82 7.77 9.33
C ALA A 114 0.71 7.68 7.79
N LEU A 115 0.99 6.51 7.20
CA LEU A 115 0.80 6.27 5.77
C LEU A 115 -0.67 6.30 5.37
N VAL A 116 -1.58 5.69 6.15
CA VAL A 116 -3.02 5.77 5.88
C VAL A 116 -3.54 7.19 6.05
N ASP A 117 -3.12 7.91 7.11
CA ASP A 117 -3.48 9.33 7.30
C ASP A 117 -3.07 10.17 6.08
N ALA A 118 -1.86 9.94 5.53
CA ALA A 118 -1.37 10.62 4.34
C ALA A 118 -2.16 10.23 3.08
N ALA A 119 -2.55 8.97 2.91
CA ALA A 119 -3.41 8.52 1.82
C ALA A 119 -4.79 9.18 1.86
N LEU A 120 -5.39 9.31 3.04
CA LEU A 120 -6.66 10.03 3.21
C LEU A 120 -6.52 11.54 2.94
N ALA A 121 -5.39 12.14 3.32
CA ALA A 121 -5.09 13.54 3.00
C ALA A 121 -4.93 13.73 1.48
N GLU A 122 -4.28 12.80 0.79
CA GLU A 122 -4.16 12.81 -0.67
C GLU A 122 -5.53 12.72 -1.34
N ALA A 123 -6.39 11.79 -0.92
CA ALA A 123 -7.75 11.68 -1.44
C ALA A 123 -8.54 12.99 -1.29
N ARG A 124 -8.45 13.63 -0.10
CA ARG A 124 -9.07 14.94 0.14
C ARG A 124 -8.54 16.02 -0.80
N SER A 125 -7.22 16.06 -1.02
CA SER A 125 -6.60 17.06 -1.91
C SER A 125 -7.06 16.91 -3.36
N LEU A 126 -7.37 15.69 -3.77
CA LEU A 126 -7.90 15.35 -5.09
C LEU A 126 -9.43 15.40 -5.18
N ASN A 127 -10.13 15.80 -4.11
CA ASN A 127 -11.60 15.78 -3.99
C ASN A 127 -12.20 14.38 -4.21
N ILE A 128 -11.50 13.33 -3.81
CA ILE A 128 -11.95 11.93 -3.85
C ILE A 128 -12.54 11.57 -2.49
N ALA A 129 -13.79 11.13 -2.47
CA ALA A 129 -14.50 10.82 -1.24
C ALA A 129 -14.21 9.41 -0.71
N GLY A 130 -14.02 8.44 -1.59
CA GLY A 130 -13.84 7.03 -1.24
C GLY A 130 -12.39 6.57 -1.35
N VAL A 131 -11.89 5.93 -0.30
CA VAL A 131 -10.59 5.22 -0.31
C VAL A 131 -10.83 3.74 -0.06
N TRP A 132 -10.17 2.89 -0.81
CA TRP A 132 -10.34 1.45 -0.70
C TRP A 132 -9.02 0.69 -0.83
N LEU A 133 -9.05 -0.59 -0.48
CA LEU A 133 -7.92 -1.50 -0.63
C LEU A 133 -8.40 -2.95 -0.73
N GLY A 134 -7.57 -3.80 -1.32
CA GLY A 134 -7.66 -5.25 -1.21
C GLY A 134 -6.70 -5.75 -0.14
N VAL A 135 -7.14 -6.70 0.69
CA VAL A 135 -6.31 -7.37 1.68
C VAL A 135 -6.56 -8.87 1.66
N TRP A 136 -5.50 -9.65 1.62
CA TRP A 136 -5.60 -11.10 1.64
C TRP A 136 -6.42 -11.60 2.85
N GLU A 137 -7.41 -12.47 2.59
CA GLU A 137 -8.36 -12.94 3.61
C GLU A 137 -7.70 -13.63 4.81
N LYS A 138 -6.46 -14.16 4.65
CA LYS A 138 -5.69 -14.80 5.71
C LYS A 138 -4.72 -13.86 6.43
N ALA A 139 -4.63 -12.61 6.04
CA ALA A 139 -3.78 -11.60 6.66
C ALA A 139 -4.48 -10.96 7.88
N ASP A 140 -4.75 -11.74 8.92
CA ASP A 140 -5.50 -11.29 10.10
C ASP A 140 -4.92 -10.03 10.73
N TRP A 141 -3.59 -9.89 10.73
CA TRP A 141 -2.93 -8.70 11.29
C TRP A 141 -3.29 -7.43 10.51
N ALA A 142 -3.33 -7.52 9.18
CA ALA A 142 -3.68 -6.38 8.33
C ALA A 142 -5.18 -6.07 8.39
N ILE A 143 -6.03 -7.09 8.36
CA ILE A 143 -7.49 -6.96 8.51
C ILE A 143 -7.82 -6.27 9.83
N ASN A 144 -7.20 -6.71 10.92
CA ASN A 144 -7.38 -6.10 12.25
C ASN A 144 -6.90 -4.64 12.29
N PHE A 145 -5.77 -4.33 11.65
CA PHE A 145 -5.27 -2.97 11.56
C PHE A 145 -6.25 -2.06 10.82
N TYR A 146 -6.71 -2.45 9.63
CA TYR A 146 -7.63 -1.64 8.84
C TYR A 146 -9.00 -1.51 9.50
N SER A 147 -9.52 -2.58 10.09
CA SER A 147 -10.80 -2.54 10.83
C SER A 147 -10.75 -1.60 12.02
N LYS A 148 -9.66 -1.61 12.80
CA LYS A 148 -9.45 -0.67 13.92
C LYS A 148 -9.28 0.77 13.44
N TYR A 149 -8.74 0.96 12.24
CA TYR A 149 -8.64 2.29 11.64
C TYR A 149 -10.00 2.84 11.21
N GLY A 150 -10.97 1.99 10.92
CA GLY A 150 -12.33 2.35 10.51
C GLY A 150 -12.72 1.88 9.11
N PHE A 151 -11.87 1.09 8.45
CA PHE A 151 -12.25 0.47 7.18
C PHE A 151 -13.34 -0.59 7.39
N VAL A 152 -14.27 -0.64 6.45
CA VAL A 152 -15.37 -1.62 6.43
C VAL A 152 -15.32 -2.46 5.15
N LYS A 153 -15.62 -3.74 5.29
CA LYS A 153 -15.71 -4.66 4.14
C LYS A 153 -16.89 -4.30 3.27
N PHE A 154 -16.68 -4.32 1.94
CA PHE A 154 -17.74 -4.10 0.96
C PHE A 154 -17.77 -5.13 -0.16
N GLY A 155 -16.74 -5.96 -0.31
CA GLY A 155 -16.68 -6.97 -1.36
C GLY A 155 -15.54 -7.97 -1.17
N ILE A 156 -15.35 -8.80 -2.16
CA ILE A 156 -14.24 -9.74 -2.31
C ILE A 156 -13.72 -9.69 -3.75
N HIS A 157 -12.47 -10.03 -3.93
CA HIS A 157 -11.83 -10.10 -5.24
C HIS A 157 -10.86 -11.29 -5.28
N THR A 158 -10.75 -11.95 -6.44
CA THR A 158 -9.76 -13.01 -6.63
C THR A 158 -8.47 -12.39 -7.15
N PHE A 159 -7.40 -12.58 -6.42
CA PHE A 159 -6.04 -12.20 -6.81
C PHE A 159 -5.28 -13.45 -7.26
N LYS A 160 -4.58 -13.36 -8.41
CA LYS A 160 -3.73 -14.44 -8.93
C LYS A 160 -2.27 -14.07 -8.81
N LEU A 161 -1.50 -14.97 -8.18
CA LEU A 161 -0.05 -14.93 -8.16
C LEU A 161 0.47 -16.21 -8.85
N GLY A 162 0.86 -16.06 -10.13
CA GLY A 162 1.21 -17.21 -10.97
C GLY A 162 0.06 -18.20 -11.08
N SER A 163 0.27 -19.43 -10.60
CA SER A 163 -0.74 -20.50 -10.58
C SER A 163 -1.63 -20.50 -9.34
N THR A 164 -1.30 -19.70 -8.32
CA THR A 164 -2.03 -19.64 -7.04
C THR A 164 -3.12 -18.59 -7.09
N GLU A 165 -4.35 -18.99 -6.74
CA GLU A 165 -5.46 -18.05 -6.53
C GLU A 165 -5.60 -17.75 -5.04
N GLN A 166 -5.80 -16.47 -4.72
CA GLN A 166 -6.04 -15.98 -3.37
C GLN A 166 -7.28 -15.09 -3.37
N THR A 167 -7.99 -15.09 -2.26
CA THR A 167 -9.15 -14.20 -2.06
C THR A 167 -8.71 -12.98 -1.27
N ASP A 168 -8.98 -11.81 -1.82
CA ASP A 168 -8.81 -10.54 -1.13
C ASP A 168 -10.17 -10.03 -0.66
N LEU A 169 -10.21 -9.54 0.57
CA LEU A 169 -11.31 -8.75 1.09
C LEU A 169 -11.16 -7.33 0.58
N LEU A 170 -12.22 -6.76 0.03
CA LEU A 170 -12.25 -5.35 -0.35
C LEU A 170 -12.76 -4.53 0.83
N LEU A 171 -11.93 -3.61 1.31
CA LEU A 171 -12.21 -2.72 2.42
C LEU A 171 -12.24 -1.28 1.94
N ARG A 172 -13.14 -0.47 2.50
CA ARG A 172 -13.28 0.97 2.18
C ARG A 172 -13.44 1.83 3.41
N ILE A 173 -13.08 3.11 3.25
CA ILE A 173 -13.30 4.18 4.23
C ILE A 173 -13.64 5.48 3.49
N SER A 174 -14.38 6.40 4.14
CA SER A 174 -14.53 7.76 3.64
C SER A 174 -13.26 8.58 3.91
N ALA A 175 -12.81 9.34 2.93
CA ALA A 175 -11.68 10.25 3.11
C ALA A 175 -11.95 11.36 4.13
N ALA A 176 -13.22 11.63 4.45
CA ALA A 176 -13.63 12.57 5.50
C ALA A 176 -13.50 11.99 6.93
N ALA A 177 -13.30 10.66 7.07
CA ALA A 177 -13.08 10.00 8.34
C ALA A 177 -11.61 10.19 8.76
N GLY A 178 -11.32 11.24 9.53
CA GLY A 178 -9.98 11.52 10.00
C GLY A 178 -9.90 12.81 10.78
#